data_c471d01ecdc84299611db7ec0a3cc0a5
#
_entry.id   c471d01ecdc84299611db7ec0a3cc0a5
#
_cell.length_a   1.000
_cell.length_b   1.000
_cell.length_c   1.000
_cell.angle_alpha   90.00
_cell.angle_beta   90.00
_cell.angle_gamma   90.00
#
_symmetry.space_group_name_H-M   'P 1'
#
loop_
_entity.id
_entity.type
_entity.pdbx_description
1 polymer ?
#
loop_
_entity_poly.entity_id
_entity_poly.type
_entity_poly.pdbx_seq_one_letter_code
_entity_poly.pdbx_strand_id
1 'polypeptide(L)'
;MKQLMAALLMALTLNPNAIMAKQRTVKLKVIETSDVHGSFFPYDFINRKPKAGSLARVSSYVDSLRQTYKDNLILLENGDILQGQPTCYYYNYIATKERNVAADVVNYLKYDAQTFGNHDVETGHAVYDKWIKELNCPVIGANIIDTKTQAPYVKPYIILNREGVKIAVLGMITPAIPNWLAENLWSGLRFENMLTSAKYWMKQLQEKEDPDVVIGLFHSGWDGGIKTEEYE
;
A
#
# COMPACT_ATOMS: atom_id res chain seq x y z
N MET A 1 70.37 -31.55 29.20
CA MET A 1 69.12 -31.55 28.51
C MET A 1 68.48 -30.16 28.67
N LYS A 2 68.61 -29.34 27.65
CA LYS A 2 68.00 -27.99 27.65
C LYS A 2 66.83 -28.02 26.66
N GLN A 3 65.61 -27.91 27.16
CA GLN A 3 64.41 -27.79 26.31
C GLN A 3 64.27 -26.35 25.86
N LEU A 4 64.35 -26.12 24.56
CA LEU A 4 63.99 -24.86 23.91
C LEU A 4 62.45 -24.80 23.83
N MET A 5 61.84 -23.87 24.58
CA MET A 5 60.46 -23.47 24.33
C MET A 5 60.45 -22.42 23.22
N ALA A 6 59.96 -22.83 22.04
CA ALA A 6 59.67 -21.90 20.96
C ALA A 6 58.28 -21.25 21.22
N ALA A 7 58.26 -19.97 21.61
CA ALA A 7 57.03 -19.18 21.68
C ALA A 7 56.67 -18.75 20.25
N LEU A 8 55.58 -19.29 19.72
CA LEU A 8 55.01 -18.87 18.45
C LEU A 8 54.18 -17.58 18.69
N LEU A 9 54.77 -16.42 18.42
CA LEU A 9 54.06 -15.13 18.41
C LEU A 9 53.23 -15.08 17.15
N MET A 10 51.92 -15.34 17.28
CA MET A 10 50.94 -15.13 16.21
C MET A 10 50.66 -13.62 16.16
N ALA A 11 51.38 -12.92 15.26
CA ALA A 11 51.08 -11.52 14.96
C ALA A 11 49.74 -11.45 14.21
N LEU A 12 48.64 -11.09 14.91
CA LEU A 12 47.42 -10.65 14.26
C LEU A 12 47.74 -9.33 13.53
N THR A 13 47.98 -9.40 12.26
CA THR A 13 48.00 -8.24 11.39
C THR A 13 46.55 -7.71 11.34
N LEU A 14 46.22 -6.80 12.20
CA LEU A 14 45.04 -5.96 12.05
C LEU A 14 45.16 -5.24 10.72
N ASN A 15 44.34 -5.67 9.77
CA ASN A 15 44.27 -5.07 8.44
C ASN A 15 43.71 -3.65 8.63
N PRO A 16 44.50 -2.56 8.48
CA PRO A 16 44.00 -1.20 8.68
C PRO A 16 43.03 -0.75 7.56
N ASN A 17 42.75 -1.62 6.61
CA ASN A 17 41.75 -1.42 5.56
C ASN A 17 40.41 -2.06 5.95
N ALA A 18 39.99 -2.05 7.22
CA ALA A 18 38.60 -2.13 7.53
C ALA A 18 37.95 -0.96 6.79
N ILE A 19 37.43 -1.25 5.60
CA ILE A 19 36.66 -0.32 4.78
C ILE A 19 35.52 0.15 5.69
N MET A 20 35.68 1.32 6.28
CA MET A 20 34.57 2.02 6.91
C MET A 20 33.54 2.17 5.79
N ALA A 21 32.57 1.29 5.77
CA ALA A 21 31.44 1.43 4.85
C ALA A 21 30.91 2.84 5.03
N LYS A 22 31.15 3.68 4.02
CA LYS A 22 30.69 5.07 4.05
C LYS A 22 29.19 5.03 4.30
N GLN A 23 28.76 5.48 5.47
CA GLN A 23 27.36 5.52 5.83
C GLN A 23 26.60 6.30 4.75
N ARG A 24 25.84 5.59 3.93
CA ARG A 24 25.06 6.16 2.84
C ARG A 24 23.71 6.57 3.40
N THR A 25 23.37 7.84 3.30
CA THR A 25 22.04 8.34 3.61
C THR A 25 21.21 8.38 2.33
N VAL A 26 20.10 7.65 2.31
CA VAL A 26 19.11 7.69 1.24
C VAL A 26 17.92 8.50 1.73
N LYS A 27 17.48 9.47 0.91
CA LYS A 27 16.29 10.28 1.18
C LYS A 27 15.12 9.73 0.37
N LEU A 28 14.13 9.20 1.07
CA LEU A 28 12.87 8.75 0.49
C LEU A 28 11.80 9.82 0.69
N LYS A 29 10.92 9.96 -0.29
CA LYS A 29 9.70 10.77 -0.19
C LYS A 29 8.50 9.86 -0.37
N VAL A 30 7.70 9.73 0.68
CA VAL A 30 6.44 8.97 0.63
C VAL A 30 5.30 9.97 0.54
N ILE A 31 4.40 9.74 -0.38
CA ILE A 31 3.14 10.45 -0.57
C ILE A 31 2.03 9.41 -0.52
N GLU A 32 1.03 9.71 0.25
CA GLU A 32 -0.19 8.92 0.36
C GLU A 32 -1.40 9.78 -0.03
N THR A 33 -2.35 9.16 -0.71
CA THR A 33 -3.72 9.66 -0.88
C THR A 33 -4.68 8.65 -0.27
N SER A 34 -5.72 9.13 0.37
CA SER A 34 -6.76 8.33 1.00
C SER A 34 -8.12 8.97 0.77
N ASP A 35 -9.17 8.17 0.75
CA ASP A 35 -10.56 8.65 0.73
C ASP A 35 -10.83 9.66 -0.41
N VAL A 36 -10.30 9.35 -1.58
CA VAL A 36 -10.42 10.21 -2.77
C VAL A 36 -11.87 10.29 -3.25
N HIS A 37 -12.64 9.21 -3.04
CA HIS A 37 -14.07 9.15 -3.35
C HIS A 37 -14.40 9.68 -4.75
N GLY A 38 -13.62 9.26 -5.77
CA GLY A 38 -13.85 9.67 -7.15
C GLY A 38 -13.58 11.14 -7.45
N SER A 39 -12.95 11.89 -6.54
CA SER A 39 -12.56 13.29 -6.76
C SER A 39 -11.37 13.40 -7.70
N PHE A 40 -11.52 12.98 -8.94
CA PHE A 40 -10.45 12.98 -9.95
C PHE A 40 -10.20 14.37 -10.52
N PHE A 41 -11.27 15.16 -10.72
CA PHE A 41 -11.23 16.46 -11.36
C PHE A 41 -11.41 17.60 -10.37
N PRO A 42 -10.84 18.79 -10.61
CA PRO A 42 -10.98 19.96 -9.74
C PRO A 42 -12.34 20.64 -9.94
N TYR A 43 -13.41 19.84 -10.02
CA TYR A 43 -14.77 20.28 -10.28
C TYR A 43 -15.78 19.39 -9.57
N ASP A 44 -16.72 19.99 -8.86
CA ASP A 44 -17.85 19.31 -8.25
C ASP A 44 -19.01 19.27 -9.27
N PHE A 45 -19.22 18.10 -9.84
CA PHE A 45 -20.27 17.88 -10.85
C PHE A 45 -21.69 17.92 -10.28
N ILE A 46 -21.85 17.68 -8.98
CA ILE A 46 -23.16 17.73 -8.30
C ILE A 46 -23.58 19.19 -8.13
N ASN A 47 -22.71 20.00 -7.54
CA ASN A 47 -22.99 21.42 -7.28
C ASN A 47 -22.54 22.35 -8.44
N ARG A 48 -21.99 21.81 -9.52
CA ARG A 48 -21.58 22.52 -10.74
C ARG A 48 -20.64 23.70 -10.45
N LYS A 49 -19.62 23.48 -9.62
CA LYS A 49 -18.67 24.53 -9.23
C LYS A 49 -17.24 23.98 -9.12
N PRO A 50 -16.21 24.84 -9.22
CA PRO A 50 -14.84 24.42 -8.94
C PRO A 50 -14.68 23.82 -7.55
N LYS A 51 -13.83 22.78 -7.43
CA LYS A 51 -13.48 22.10 -6.18
C LYS A 51 -11.96 22.14 -5.98
N ALA A 52 -11.52 22.38 -4.75
CA ALA A 52 -10.10 22.50 -4.43
C ALA A 52 -9.39 21.13 -4.46
N GLY A 53 -9.95 20.09 -3.82
CA GLY A 53 -9.37 18.75 -3.74
C GLY A 53 -9.65 17.93 -4.98
N SER A 54 -8.60 17.34 -5.59
CA SER A 54 -8.73 16.36 -6.68
C SER A 54 -7.41 15.68 -6.99
N LEU A 55 -7.45 14.47 -7.57
CA LEU A 55 -6.24 13.79 -8.05
C LEU A 55 -5.54 14.54 -9.19
N ALA A 56 -6.26 15.30 -10.02
CA ALA A 56 -5.64 16.15 -11.02
C ALA A 56 -4.71 17.21 -10.40
N ARG A 57 -5.04 17.77 -9.23
CA ARG A 57 -4.14 18.67 -8.51
C ARG A 57 -3.00 17.94 -7.82
N VAL A 58 -3.27 16.75 -7.27
CA VAL A 58 -2.24 15.87 -6.71
C VAL A 58 -1.22 15.50 -7.80
N SER A 59 -1.66 15.23 -9.03
CA SER A 59 -0.78 14.95 -10.18
C SER A 59 0.27 16.03 -10.38
N SER A 60 -0.13 17.30 -10.43
CA SER A 60 0.81 18.41 -10.61
C SER A 60 1.83 18.50 -9.46
N TYR A 61 1.40 18.22 -8.23
CA TYR A 61 2.29 18.20 -7.08
C TYR A 61 3.27 17.02 -7.14
N VAL A 62 2.76 15.81 -7.42
CA VAL A 62 3.57 14.60 -7.59
C VAL A 62 4.60 14.76 -8.70
N ASP A 63 4.23 15.38 -9.82
CA ASP A 63 5.16 15.63 -10.93
C ASP A 63 6.32 16.57 -10.51
N SER A 64 6.04 17.60 -9.70
CA SER A 64 7.08 18.46 -9.14
C SER A 64 8.02 17.69 -8.19
N LEU A 65 7.48 16.78 -7.38
CA LEU A 65 8.27 15.93 -6.47
C LEU A 65 9.12 14.91 -7.25
N ARG A 66 8.60 14.35 -8.33
CA ARG A 66 9.35 13.43 -9.20
C ARG A 66 10.58 14.06 -9.81
N GLN A 67 10.53 15.36 -10.12
CA GLN A 67 11.73 16.08 -10.59
C GLN A 67 12.85 16.09 -9.53
N THR A 68 12.48 16.21 -8.25
CA THR A 68 13.42 16.27 -7.13
C THR A 68 13.85 14.91 -6.65
N TYR A 69 12.90 14.01 -6.41
CA TYR A 69 13.15 12.72 -5.74
C TYR A 69 13.33 11.56 -6.72
N LYS A 70 12.93 11.72 -8.00
CA LYS A 70 13.01 10.69 -9.05
C LYS A 70 12.40 9.37 -8.55
N ASP A 71 13.16 8.27 -8.62
CA ASP A 71 12.74 6.95 -8.19
C ASP A 71 12.63 6.81 -6.65
N ASN A 72 13.12 7.79 -5.89
CA ASN A 72 12.98 7.81 -4.43
C ASN A 72 11.63 8.38 -3.96
N LEU A 73 10.76 8.79 -4.88
CA LEU A 73 9.36 9.05 -4.59
C LEU A 73 8.60 7.72 -4.56
N ILE A 74 7.85 7.50 -3.49
CA ILE A 74 6.91 6.39 -3.32
C ILE A 74 5.52 6.99 -3.23
N LEU A 75 4.61 6.58 -4.11
CA LEU A 75 3.24 7.08 -4.17
C LEU A 75 2.27 5.94 -3.86
N LEU A 76 1.48 6.08 -2.81
CA LEU A 76 0.56 5.07 -2.31
C LEU A 76 -0.87 5.61 -2.25
N GLU A 77 -1.84 4.73 -2.50
CA GLU A 77 -3.27 5.03 -2.40
C GLU A 77 -3.89 4.12 -1.33
N ASN A 78 -4.55 4.73 -0.32
CA ASN A 78 -5.01 4.04 0.88
C ASN A 78 -6.50 3.68 0.88
N GLY A 79 -7.09 3.48 -0.29
CA GLY A 79 -8.48 3.01 -0.42
C GLY A 79 -9.54 4.11 -0.44
N ASP A 80 -10.77 3.68 -0.66
CA ASP A 80 -11.95 4.52 -0.85
C ASP A 80 -11.84 5.44 -2.08
N ILE A 81 -11.49 4.85 -3.20
CA ILE A 81 -11.37 5.55 -4.48
C ILE A 81 -12.57 5.32 -5.42
N LEU A 82 -13.23 4.14 -5.32
CA LEU A 82 -14.22 3.67 -6.31
C LEU A 82 -15.61 4.26 -6.13
N GLN A 83 -15.93 4.90 -5.00
CA GLN A 83 -17.27 5.38 -4.67
C GLN A 83 -17.23 6.89 -4.37
N GLY A 84 -18.33 7.61 -4.64
CA GLY A 84 -18.57 8.97 -4.17
C GLY A 84 -19.01 9.95 -5.27
N GLN A 85 -18.23 10.16 -6.33
CA GLN A 85 -18.59 11.09 -7.39
C GLN A 85 -19.39 10.42 -8.52
N PRO A 86 -20.26 11.17 -9.22
CA PRO A 86 -21.05 10.63 -10.35
C PRO A 86 -20.21 9.94 -11.42
N THR A 87 -18.97 10.37 -11.62
CA THR A 87 -18.04 9.76 -12.58
C THR A 87 -17.75 8.31 -12.20
N CYS A 88 -17.48 8.01 -10.91
CA CYS A 88 -17.28 6.64 -10.45
C CYS A 88 -18.55 5.81 -10.68
N TYR A 89 -19.70 6.31 -10.27
CA TYR A 89 -20.96 5.63 -10.45
C TYR A 89 -21.21 5.27 -11.92
N TYR A 90 -20.95 6.20 -12.84
CA TYR A 90 -21.15 5.99 -14.27
C TYR A 90 -20.29 4.83 -14.80
N TYR A 91 -18.99 4.82 -14.50
CA TYR A 91 -18.10 3.75 -14.99
C TYR A 91 -18.26 2.43 -14.23
N ASN A 92 -18.67 2.48 -12.97
CA ASN A 92 -18.91 1.26 -12.20
C ASN A 92 -20.18 0.52 -12.62
N TYR A 93 -21.27 1.25 -12.96
CA TYR A 93 -22.59 0.64 -13.08
C TYR A 93 -23.32 0.89 -14.41
N ILE A 94 -22.88 1.86 -15.20
CA ILE A 94 -23.54 2.20 -16.49
C ILE A 94 -22.61 1.83 -17.65
N ALA A 95 -21.44 2.42 -17.73
CA ALA A 95 -20.45 2.14 -18.78
C ALA A 95 -19.54 0.96 -18.42
N THR A 96 -20.11 -0.15 -17.98
CA THR A 96 -19.39 -1.30 -17.40
C THR A 96 -18.44 -2.01 -18.37
N LYS A 97 -18.61 -1.78 -19.69
CA LYS A 97 -17.72 -2.33 -20.73
C LYS A 97 -16.48 -1.46 -20.95
N GLU A 98 -16.53 -0.20 -20.56
CA GLU A 98 -15.41 0.72 -20.64
C GLU A 98 -14.40 0.44 -19.53
N ARG A 99 -13.16 0.91 -19.70
CA ARG A 99 -12.16 0.83 -18.63
C ARG A 99 -12.65 1.60 -17.40
N ASN A 100 -12.29 1.11 -16.22
CA ASN A 100 -12.61 1.79 -14.97
C ASN A 100 -11.82 3.10 -14.87
N VAL A 101 -12.52 4.22 -14.73
CA VAL A 101 -11.89 5.55 -14.69
C VAL A 101 -10.92 5.71 -13.51
N ALA A 102 -11.20 5.07 -12.36
CA ALA A 102 -10.27 5.10 -11.22
C ALA A 102 -8.96 4.39 -11.56
N ALA A 103 -9.04 3.23 -12.25
CA ALA A 103 -7.86 2.52 -12.71
C ALA A 103 -7.03 3.38 -13.70
N ASP A 104 -7.68 4.06 -14.63
CA ASP A 104 -6.96 4.91 -15.60
C ASP A 104 -6.27 6.10 -14.92
N VAL A 105 -6.91 6.74 -13.94
CA VAL A 105 -6.31 7.85 -13.17
C VAL A 105 -5.14 7.37 -12.33
N VAL A 106 -5.29 6.24 -11.63
CA VAL A 106 -4.21 5.63 -10.83
C VAL A 106 -3.02 5.24 -11.70
N ASN A 107 -3.28 4.62 -12.85
CA ASN A 107 -2.26 4.24 -13.82
C ASN A 107 -1.52 5.46 -14.39
N TYR A 108 -2.25 6.54 -14.70
CA TYR A 108 -1.67 7.80 -15.16
C TYR A 108 -0.74 8.41 -14.10
N LEU A 109 -1.17 8.43 -12.84
CA LEU A 109 -0.39 8.94 -11.70
C LEU A 109 0.80 8.04 -11.34
N LYS A 110 0.84 6.79 -11.81
CA LYS A 110 1.89 5.80 -11.55
C LYS A 110 2.07 5.55 -10.04
N TYR A 111 1.00 5.14 -9.39
CA TYR A 111 1.08 4.68 -8.01
C TYR A 111 1.94 3.41 -7.90
N ASP A 112 2.67 3.28 -6.80
CA ASP A 112 3.48 2.09 -6.52
C ASP A 112 2.63 0.93 -5.98
N ALA A 113 1.62 1.24 -5.19
CA ALA A 113 0.61 0.30 -4.68
C ALA A 113 -0.62 1.04 -4.21
N GLN A 114 -1.70 0.27 -4.01
CA GLN A 114 -2.87 0.75 -3.30
C GLN A 114 -3.49 -0.37 -2.45
N THR A 115 -4.31 0.00 -1.44
CA THR A 115 -5.09 -0.94 -0.66
C THR A 115 -6.58 -0.78 -0.94
N PHE A 116 -7.40 -1.64 -0.37
CA PHE A 116 -8.84 -1.48 -0.34
C PHE A 116 -9.27 -0.52 0.76
N GLY A 117 -10.29 0.30 0.48
CA GLY A 117 -11.14 0.89 1.49
C GLY A 117 -12.50 0.18 1.57
N ASN A 118 -13.28 0.47 2.59
CA ASN A 118 -14.61 -0.15 2.77
C ASN A 118 -15.57 0.23 1.65
N HIS A 119 -15.50 1.45 1.12
CA HIS A 119 -16.32 1.87 0.00
C HIS A 119 -15.85 1.30 -1.35
N ASP A 120 -14.63 0.80 -1.46
CA ASP A 120 -14.22 0.02 -2.62
C ASP A 120 -14.89 -1.36 -2.60
N VAL A 121 -14.93 -2.03 -1.43
CA VAL A 121 -15.63 -3.30 -1.24
C VAL A 121 -17.14 -3.15 -1.46
N GLU A 122 -17.72 -2.02 -1.05
CA GLU A 122 -19.14 -1.70 -1.25
C GLU A 122 -19.59 -1.74 -2.71
N THR A 123 -18.68 -1.53 -3.65
CA THR A 123 -18.99 -1.58 -5.09
C THR A 123 -19.32 -3.00 -5.60
N GLY A 124 -18.93 -4.03 -4.86
CA GLY A 124 -19.14 -5.44 -5.19
C GLY A 124 -18.11 -6.00 -6.20
N HIS A 125 -18.04 -7.33 -6.25
CA HIS A 125 -17.07 -8.08 -7.08
C HIS A 125 -17.03 -7.65 -8.55
N ALA A 126 -18.18 -7.38 -9.14
CA ALA A 126 -18.23 -7.00 -10.56
C ALA A 126 -17.43 -5.72 -10.86
N VAL A 127 -17.29 -4.82 -9.88
CA VAL A 127 -16.57 -3.56 -10.00
C VAL A 127 -15.13 -3.71 -9.54
N TYR A 128 -14.90 -4.11 -8.29
CA TYR A 128 -13.55 -4.11 -7.76
C TYR A 128 -12.64 -5.18 -8.37
N ASP A 129 -13.17 -6.35 -8.78
CA ASP A 129 -12.36 -7.36 -9.48
C ASP A 129 -11.92 -6.87 -10.87
N LYS A 130 -12.77 -6.11 -11.55
CA LYS A 130 -12.43 -5.46 -12.81
C LYS A 130 -11.37 -4.39 -12.60
N TRP A 131 -11.58 -3.52 -11.62
CA TRP A 131 -10.64 -2.47 -11.25
C TRP A 131 -9.25 -3.02 -10.93
N ILE A 132 -9.14 -4.06 -10.09
CA ILE A 132 -7.87 -4.74 -9.78
C ILE A 132 -7.14 -5.20 -11.06
N LYS A 133 -7.88 -5.79 -12.01
CA LYS A 133 -7.31 -6.30 -13.27
C LYS A 133 -6.83 -5.21 -14.21
N GLU A 134 -7.40 -4.02 -14.11
CA GLU A 134 -7.09 -2.89 -14.98
C GLU A 134 -5.97 -1.98 -14.43
N LEU A 135 -5.56 -2.20 -13.18
CA LEU A 135 -4.47 -1.48 -12.55
C LEU A 135 -3.09 -1.98 -13.00
N ASN A 136 -2.17 -1.04 -13.16
CA ASN A 136 -0.75 -1.33 -13.41
C ASN A 136 0.03 -1.58 -12.10
N CYS A 137 -0.42 -1.00 -10.98
CA CYS A 137 0.15 -1.27 -9.66
C CYS A 137 -0.67 -2.33 -8.92
N PRO A 138 -0.07 -3.09 -7.99
CA PRO A 138 -0.80 -4.05 -7.20
C PRO A 138 -1.75 -3.39 -6.19
N VAL A 139 -2.90 -4.03 -5.99
CA VAL A 139 -3.71 -3.84 -4.79
C VAL A 139 -3.17 -4.78 -3.72
N ILE A 140 -3.01 -4.27 -2.49
CA ILE A 140 -2.49 -5.04 -1.36
C ILE A 140 -3.50 -5.08 -0.21
N GLY A 141 -3.60 -6.24 0.48
CA GLY A 141 -4.56 -6.42 1.57
C GLY A 141 -4.28 -7.73 2.31
N ALA A 142 -3.46 -7.64 3.34
CA ALA A 142 -2.92 -8.79 4.07
C ALA A 142 -3.97 -9.53 4.91
N ASN A 143 -5.03 -8.84 5.30
CA ASN A 143 -6.11 -9.40 6.12
C ASN A 143 -7.40 -9.69 5.33
N ILE A 144 -7.37 -9.60 4.00
CA ILE A 144 -8.46 -10.00 3.12
C ILE A 144 -8.19 -11.43 2.63
N ILE A 145 -8.96 -12.38 3.11
CA ILE A 145 -8.73 -13.81 2.85
C ILE A 145 -9.82 -14.36 1.94
N ASP A 146 -9.41 -15.02 0.87
CA ASP A 146 -10.30 -15.84 0.04
C ASP A 146 -10.68 -17.10 0.83
N THR A 147 -11.98 -17.29 1.09
CA THR A 147 -12.48 -18.39 1.94
C THR A 147 -12.33 -19.76 1.28
N LYS A 148 -12.19 -19.82 -0.03
CA LYS A 148 -12.01 -21.07 -0.77
C LYS A 148 -10.56 -21.55 -0.74
N THR A 149 -9.62 -20.62 -0.95
CA THR A 149 -8.18 -20.94 -0.99
C THR A 149 -7.50 -20.83 0.35
N GLN A 150 -8.10 -20.13 1.32
CA GLN A 150 -7.53 -19.78 2.63
C GLN A 150 -6.23 -18.95 2.51
N ALA A 151 -6.01 -18.33 1.38
CA ALA A 151 -4.89 -17.45 1.10
C ALA A 151 -5.37 -15.99 1.00
N PRO A 152 -4.47 -15.00 1.09
CA PRO A 152 -4.84 -13.62 0.82
C PRO A 152 -5.46 -13.45 -0.57
N TYR A 153 -6.57 -12.73 -0.63
CA TYR A 153 -7.32 -12.47 -1.86
C TYR A 153 -6.55 -11.62 -2.86
N VAL A 154 -5.80 -10.66 -2.35
CA VAL A 154 -4.82 -9.86 -3.08
C VAL A 154 -3.44 -10.02 -2.44
N LYS A 155 -2.39 -9.44 -3.02
CA LYS A 155 -1.06 -9.53 -2.40
C LYS A 155 -1.08 -8.95 -0.98
N PRO A 156 -0.48 -9.61 0.01
CA PRO A 156 -0.44 -9.07 1.37
C PRO A 156 0.47 -7.84 1.49
N TYR A 157 1.55 -7.81 0.71
CA TYR A 157 2.54 -6.75 0.66
C TYR A 157 3.24 -6.69 -0.69
N ILE A 158 4.00 -5.62 -0.89
CA ILE A 158 4.97 -5.50 -1.99
C ILE A 158 6.35 -5.15 -1.44
N ILE A 159 7.36 -5.42 -2.25
CA ILE A 159 8.75 -4.98 -2.00
C ILE A 159 9.13 -3.96 -3.07
N LEU A 160 9.59 -2.80 -2.62
CA LEU A 160 10.17 -1.77 -3.46
C LEU A 160 11.68 -1.70 -3.16
N ASN A 161 12.47 -1.40 -4.19
CA ASN A 161 13.89 -1.09 -4.01
C ASN A 161 14.14 0.33 -4.49
N ARG A 162 14.70 1.16 -3.61
CA ARG A 162 15.00 2.56 -3.91
C ARG A 162 16.43 2.86 -3.49
N GLU A 163 17.31 3.01 -4.47
CA GLU A 163 18.74 3.22 -4.24
C GLU A 163 19.38 2.17 -3.31
N GLY A 164 18.97 0.91 -3.40
CA GLY A 164 19.48 -0.18 -2.56
C GLY A 164 18.83 -0.30 -1.18
N VAL A 165 17.86 0.57 -0.84
CA VAL A 165 17.00 0.42 0.35
C VAL A 165 15.83 -0.50 -0.03
N LYS A 166 15.68 -1.60 0.69
CA LYS A 166 14.59 -2.57 0.53
C LYS A 166 13.41 -2.14 1.40
N ILE A 167 12.29 -1.81 0.77
CA ILE A 167 11.11 -1.25 1.43
C ILE A 167 9.95 -2.22 1.23
N ALA A 168 9.35 -2.69 2.31
CA ALA A 168 8.09 -3.42 2.28
C ALA A 168 6.93 -2.46 2.48
N VAL A 169 5.85 -2.63 1.70
CA VAL A 169 4.57 -1.95 1.93
C VAL A 169 3.54 -3.01 2.24
N LEU A 170 3.01 -3.01 3.45
CA LEU A 170 2.02 -3.96 3.97
C LEU A 170 0.65 -3.29 3.94
N GLY A 171 -0.33 -3.85 3.21
CA GLY A 171 -1.68 -3.32 3.10
C GLY A 171 -2.67 -4.00 4.02
N MET A 172 -3.61 -3.24 4.60
CA MET A 172 -4.72 -3.77 5.38
C MET A 172 -5.97 -2.91 5.25
N ILE A 173 -7.12 -3.54 5.51
CA ILE A 173 -8.43 -2.88 5.59
C ILE A 173 -9.06 -3.16 6.96
N THR A 174 -9.96 -2.30 7.39
CA THR A 174 -10.79 -2.55 8.58
C THR A 174 -11.49 -3.91 8.50
N PRO A 175 -11.51 -4.71 9.56
CA PRO A 175 -12.25 -5.97 9.60
C PRO A 175 -13.76 -5.78 9.79
N ALA A 176 -14.25 -4.55 9.94
CA ALA A 176 -15.66 -4.23 10.18
C ALA A 176 -16.56 -4.39 8.94
N ILE A 177 -16.02 -4.73 7.78
CA ILE A 177 -16.75 -4.91 6.51
C ILE A 177 -18.04 -5.71 6.67
N PRO A 178 -18.06 -6.88 7.35
CA PRO A 178 -19.28 -7.68 7.50
C PRO A 178 -20.39 -7.00 8.32
N ASN A 179 -20.04 -6.02 9.16
CA ASN A 179 -21.02 -5.29 9.96
C ASN A 179 -21.68 -4.15 9.18
N TRP A 180 -21.03 -3.65 8.15
CA TRP A 180 -21.46 -2.48 7.40
C TRP A 180 -22.04 -2.81 6.04
N LEU A 181 -21.59 -3.88 5.41
CA LEU A 181 -21.91 -4.20 4.02
C LEU A 181 -22.66 -5.53 3.88
N ALA A 182 -23.58 -5.58 2.94
CA ALA A 182 -24.31 -6.79 2.61
C ALA A 182 -23.36 -7.90 2.08
N GLU A 183 -23.54 -9.13 2.53
CA GLU A 183 -22.65 -10.28 2.26
C GLU A 183 -22.40 -10.52 0.78
N ASN A 184 -23.40 -10.28 -0.09
CA ASN A 184 -23.26 -10.46 -1.52
C ASN A 184 -22.20 -9.54 -2.18
N LEU A 185 -21.79 -8.45 -1.54
CA LEU A 185 -20.77 -7.52 -2.05
C LEU A 185 -19.35 -8.05 -1.82
N TRP A 186 -19.16 -8.87 -0.78
CA TRP A 186 -17.87 -9.44 -0.39
C TRP A 186 -17.91 -10.98 -0.29
N SER A 187 -18.88 -11.62 -0.94
CA SER A 187 -19.06 -13.07 -0.86
C SER A 187 -17.77 -13.84 -1.23
N GLY A 188 -17.43 -14.86 -0.42
CA GLY A 188 -16.17 -15.60 -0.62
C GLY A 188 -14.95 -14.94 -0.02
N LEU A 189 -15.08 -13.80 0.66
CA LEU A 189 -14.01 -13.15 1.39
C LEU A 189 -14.23 -13.26 2.90
N ARG A 190 -13.16 -13.11 3.66
CA ARG A 190 -13.15 -12.98 5.12
C ARG A 190 -12.12 -11.92 5.49
N PHE A 191 -12.49 -11.08 6.43
CA PHE A 191 -11.64 -9.99 6.93
C PHE A 191 -11.10 -10.36 8.31
N GLU A 192 -9.80 -10.52 8.42
CA GLU A 192 -9.15 -10.91 9.66
C GLU A 192 -8.83 -9.69 10.54
N ASN A 193 -8.71 -9.95 11.85
CA ASN A 193 -8.26 -8.93 12.79
C ASN A 193 -6.90 -8.36 12.37
N MET A 194 -6.81 -7.03 12.24
CA MET A 194 -5.63 -6.33 11.74
C MET A 194 -4.38 -6.58 12.59
N LEU A 195 -4.51 -6.56 13.91
CA LEU A 195 -3.35 -6.77 14.79
C LEU A 195 -2.77 -8.18 14.65
N THR A 196 -3.65 -9.19 14.55
CA THR A 196 -3.23 -10.58 14.35
C THR A 196 -2.54 -10.76 12.99
N SER A 197 -3.14 -10.22 11.94
CA SER A 197 -2.58 -10.26 10.58
C SER A 197 -1.27 -9.47 10.50
N ALA A 198 -1.19 -8.29 11.12
CA ALA A 198 0.03 -7.50 11.16
C ALA A 198 1.18 -8.28 11.82
N LYS A 199 0.96 -8.88 12.98
CA LYS A 199 1.97 -9.69 13.67
C LYS A 199 2.46 -10.85 12.81
N TYR A 200 1.54 -11.55 12.16
CA TYR A 200 1.89 -12.67 11.27
C TYR A 200 2.73 -12.20 10.08
N TRP A 201 2.26 -11.17 9.35
CA TRP A 201 2.94 -10.71 8.15
C TRP A 201 4.26 -9.99 8.43
N MET A 202 4.36 -9.24 9.55
CA MET A 202 5.65 -8.68 9.98
C MET A 202 6.70 -9.76 10.23
N LYS A 203 6.30 -10.88 10.85
CA LYS A 203 7.19 -12.04 11.01
C LYS A 203 7.60 -12.63 9.65
N GLN A 204 6.63 -12.82 8.73
CA GLN A 204 6.94 -13.33 7.39
C GLN A 204 7.88 -12.39 6.61
N LEU A 205 7.67 -11.08 6.70
CA LEU A 205 8.52 -10.07 6.09
C LEU A 205 9.95 -10.14 6.64
N GLN A 206 10.10 -10.25 7.95
CA GLN A 206 11.41 -10.32 8.59
C GLN A 206 12.17 -11.60 8.23
N GLU A 207 11.48 -12.75 8.17
CA GLU A 207 12.09 -14.05 7.88
C GLU A 207 12.41 -14.26 6.40
N LYS A 208 11.61 -13.71 5.48
CA LYS A 208 11.71 -13.99 4.04
C LYS A 208 12.32 -12.87 3.23
N GLU A 209 12.06 -11.63 3.64
CA GLU A 209 12.41 -10.45 2.86
C GLU A 209 13.49 -9.61 3.53
N ASP A 210 13.53 -9.56 4.86
CA ASP A 210 14.45 -8.74 5.64
C ASP A 210 14.55 -7.29 5.12
N PRO A 211 13.42 -6.54 5.12
CA PRO A 211 13.39 -5.18 4.59
C PRO A 211 14.07 -4.18 5.51
N ASP A 212 14.72 -3.17 4.93
CA ASP A 212 15.29 -2.04 5.68
C ASP A 212 14.22 -1.14 6.29
N VAL A 213 13.05 -1.04 5.61
CA VAL A 213 11.91 -0.20 6.02
C VAL A 213 10.61 -0.95 5.76
N VAL A 214 9.66 -0.83 6.68
CA VAL A 214 8.28 -1.29 6.49
C VAL A 214 7.33 -0.11 6.56
N ILE A 215 6.48 0.03 5.56
CA ILE A 215 5.38 1.01 5.51
C ILE A 215 4.08 0.24 5.70
N GLY A 216 3.28 0.59 6.72
CA GLY A 216 1.90 0.13 6.85
C GLY A 216 0.97 1.04 6.05
N LEU A 217 0.21 0.48 5.13
CA LEU A 217 -0.82 1.16 4.34
C LEU A 217 -2.17 0.59 4.79
N PHE A 218 -2.79 1.24 5.77
CA PHE A 218 -3.91 0.69 6.50
C PHE A 218 -5.14 1.58 6.37
N HIS A 219 -6.19 1.06 5.74
CA HIS A 219 -7.47 1.74 5.66
C HIS A 219 -8.36 1.31 6.86
N SER A 220 -8.27 2.10 7.94
CA SER A 220 -8.97 1.85 9.20
C SER A 220 -9.07 3.12 10.03
N GLY A 221 -9.88 3.09 11.09
CA GLY A 221 -9.93 4.15 12.09
C GLY A 221 -8.61 4.32 12.84
N TRP A 222 -8.43 5.49 13.41
CA TRP A 222 -7.32 5.83 14.29
C TRP A 222 -7.83 5.98 15.73
N ASP A 223 -6.98 5.78 16.72
CA ASP A 223 -7.34 5.99 18.14
C ASP A 223 -7.90 7.41 18.35
N GLY A 224 -9.15 7.48 18.84
CA GLY A 224 -9.90 8.74 18.96
C GLY A 224 -10.91 8.99 17.85
N GLY A 225 -10.99 8.16 16.81
CA GLY A 225 -12.08 8.11 15.84
C GLY A 225 -13.40 7.55 16.42
N ILE A 226 -14.35 7.26 15.56
CA ILE A 226 -15.58 6.56 15.97
C ILE A 226 -15.17 5.13 16.36
N LYS A 227 -15.16 4.89 17.68
CA LYS A 227 -14.89 3.55 18.20
C LYS A 227 -16.11 2.67 18.02
N THR A 228 -15.94 1.58 17.30
CA THR A 228 -16.80 0.42 17.41
C THR A 228 -16.06 -0.56 18.31
N GLU A 229 -16.60 -0.89 19.47
CA GLU A 229 -15.95 -1.68 20.55
C GLU A 229 -15.29 -2.99 20.08
N GLU A 230 -15.54 -3.42 18.86
CA GLU A 230 -15.12 -4.71 18.31
C GLU A 230 -13.87 -4.63 17.41
N TYR A 231 -13.43 -3.45 17.00
CA TYR A 231 -12.48 -3.35 15.85
C TYR A 231 -11.34 -2.34 16.00
N GLU A 232 -11.30 -1.61 17.09
CA GLU A 232 -10.25 -0.60 17.34
C GLU A 232 -9.34 -0.98 18.52
#